data_4cf45bc26b2b4ccb543e411fc201a8ad
#
_entry.id   4cf45bc26b2b4ccb543e411fc201a8ad
#
_cell.length_a   1.000
_cell.length_b   1.000
_cell.length_c   1.000
_cell.angle_alpha   90.00
_cell.angle_beta   90.00
_cell.angle_gamma   90.00
#
_symmetry.space_group_name_H-M   'P 1'
#
loop_
_entity.id
_entity.type
_entity.pdbx_description
1 polymer ?
#
loop_
_entity_poly.entity_id
_entity_poly.type
_entity_poly.pdbx_seq_one_letter_code
_entity_poly.pdbx_strand_id
1 'polypeptide(L)'
;MRSFAFAFGLLVLGCDGPADIDAGTAPDGGGVDASTLPMTRAWIRDDEGGALILRGTNVEDASKWSADFLPTNYVDTDDFRPLVEELGMNAVRFLVFWEAIEPERGTYDDVYLAEVRRRVEAAGAAGLHVIVDMHQDIFGRGFGNDGAPRWACDEALYDSFTPPDEWFLGYFEPEVQECFDRLWTDPSLRAQYAAAWGRLARELAGADGVLVYELMNEPFWGTATVRHFEREIAPAAYAEWLDAIREHDPDAYIMMGPASAANVGLSSFLVPPDRERLIYAPHLYPPSLERGTGWSGTLETVLDSSGTIVDDAQRMGLPVVVGETGARDDVDGALSFLDQVYDAFDADRLSATQWEGGYASGGSYAIFDETGAPSAIGRTIARPHPARTSGVPLSWSWDGETFTFEWEESEDASGPTIVTLPRVSFPSGADATMDDGGETRVEGARLVIPETSGRRRLTLRRR
;
A
#
# COMPACT_ATOMS: atom_id res chain seq x y z
N MET A 1 -5.58 -27.41 23.63
CA MET A 1 -6.29 -26.29 23.04
C MET A 1 -6.66 -25.31 24.15
N ARG A 2 -5.81 -24.38 24.44
CA ARG A 2 -6.07 -23.28 25.39
C ARG A 2 -5.66 -21.99 24.68
N SER A 3 -6.59 -21.06 24.67
CA SER A 3 -6.59 -19.75 24.03
C SER A 3 -5.25 -19.01 24.06
N PHE A 4 -4.63 -18.79 22.89
CA PHE A 4 -3.50 -17.88 22.68
C PHE A 4 -3.94 -16.54 22.05
N ALA A 5 -5.22 -16.20 22.17
CA ALA A 5 -5.79 -14.94 21.65
C ALA A 5 -5.27 -13.67 22.38
N PHE A 6 -4.38 -13.80 23.38
CA PHE A 6 -3.90 -12.68 24.20
C PHE A 6 -2.45 -12.25 23.91
N ALA A 7 -1.71 -12.96 23.07
CA ALA A 7 -0.26 -12.72 22.95
C ALA A 7 0.10 -11.51 22.07
N PHE A 8 -0.65 -11.20 21.02
CA PHE A 8 -0.33 -10.09 20.11
C PHE A 8 -0.61 -8.71 20.73
N GLY A 9 -1.65 -8.60 21.58
CA GLY A 9 -1.98 -7.34 22.27
C GLY A 9 -1.13 -7.04 23.50
N LEU A 10 -0.48 -8.04 24.12
CA LEU A 10 0.28 -7.87 25.36
C LEU A 10 1.79 -7.67 25.15
N LEU A 11 2.35 -8.06 24.01
CA LEU A 11 3.77 -7.85 23.68
C LEU A 11 4.10 -6.44 23.23
N VAL A 12 3.10 -5.65 22.83
CA VAL A 12 3.26 -4.25 22.39
C VAL A 12 3.19 -3.26 23.56
N LEU A 13 2.62 -3.65 24.69
CA LEU A 13 2.53 -2.82 25.89
C LEU A 13 3.67 -3.21 26.86
N GLY A 14 4.85 -2.63 26.68
CA GLY A 14 5.89 -2.61 27.72
C GLY A 14 5.28 -2.10 29.03
N CYS A 15 5.49 -2.85 30.12
CA CYS A 15 5.04 -2.51 31.48
C CYS A 15 5.66 -1.18 31.94
N ASP A 16 5.00 -0.07 31.70
CA ASP A 16 5.13 1.12 32.52
C ASP A 16 3.82 1.30 33.29
N GLY A 17 3.94 1.27 34.63
CA GLY A 17 2.83 1.40 35.54
C GLY A 17 2.08 2.74 35.38
N PRO A 18 0.86 2.86 35.93
CA PRO A 18 0.02 4.02 35.70
C PRO A 18 0.66 5.29 36.27
N ALA A 19 1.05 6.19 35.36
CA ALA A 19 1.33 7.57 35.75
C ALA A 19 -0.02 8.25 36.00
N ASP A 20 -0.21 8.78 37.20
CA ASP A 20 -1.36 9.56 37.61
C ASP A 20 -1.66 10.68 36.60
N ILE A 21 -2.80 10.57 35.92
CA ILE A 21 -3.35 11.66 35.11
C ILE A 21 -4.18 12.52 36.07
N ASP A 22 -3.64 13.68 36.41
CA ASP A 22 -4.34 14.72 37.16
C ASP A 22 -5.56 15.19 36.35
N ALA A 23 -6.76 14.96 36.93
CA ALA A 23 -8.02 15.34 36.34
C ALA A 23 -8.24 16.88 36.51
N GLY A 24 -7.64 17.64 35.57
CA GLY A 24 -7.94 19.07 35.42
C GLY A 24 -9.35 19.23 34.85
N THR A 25 -10.19 19.92 35.62
CA THR A 25 -11.57 20.30 35.32
C THR A 25 -11.70 20.97 33.96
N ALA A 26 -12.57 20.42 33.11
CA ALA A 26 -12.98 21.03 31.84
C ALA A 26 -13.77 22.35 32.10
N PRO A 27 -13.56 23.41 31.28
CA PRO A 27 -14.46 24.53 31.24
C PRO A 27 -15.70 24.22 30.41
N ASP A 28 -16.85 24.58 30.94
CA ASP A 28 -18.19 24.45 30.35
C ASP A 28 -18.35 25.17 29.00
N GLY A 29 -18.95 24.44 28.06
CA GLY A 29 -20.04 24.95 27.23
C GLY A 29 -19.71 25.90 26.07
N GLY A 30 -19.52 25.34 24.91
CA GLY A 30 -19.70 25.96 23.62
C GLY A 30 -19.69 24.89 22.55
N GLY A 31 -20.85 24.30 22.27
CA GLY A 31 -21.00 23.35 21.18
C GLY A 31 -20.65 23.99 19.85
N VAL A 32 -19.44 23.79 19.38
CA VAL A 32 -19.08 24.00 17.98
C VAL A 32 -19.47 22.70 17.26
N ASP A 33 -20.43 22.83 16.35
CA ASP A 33 -20.83 21.74 15.47
C ASP A 33 -19.60 21.22 14.73
N ALA A 34 -19.13 20.02 15.09
CA ALA A 34 -17.93 19.40 14.54
C ALA A 34 -18.08 18.99 13.07
N SER A 35 -19.24 19.29 12.45
CA SER A 35 -19.58 18.91 11.07
C SER A 35 -19.15 19.92 9.99
N THR A 36 -18.45 21.01 10.31
CA THR A 36 -18.25 22.14 9.37
C THR A 36 -16.81 22.62 9.17
N LEU A 37 -15.79 21.89 9.60
CA LEU A 37 -14.44 22.19 9.15
C LEU A 37 -14.10 21.22 8.01
N PRO A 38 -13.80 21.70 6.78
CA PRO A 38 -13.25 20.82 5.75
C PRO A 38 -11.91 20.33 6.28
N MET A 39 -11.84 19.02 6.55
CA MET A 39 -10.57 18.39 6.87
C MET A 39 -9.66 18.53 5.64
N THR A 40 -8.62 19.35 5.75
CA THR A 40 -7.59 19.49 4.73
C THR A 40 -6.77 18.23 4.71
N ARG A 41 -7.26 17.24 3.99
CA ARG A 41 -6.53 15.98 3.77
C ARG A 41 -5.45 16.21 2.73
N ALA A 42 -4.25 15.68 2.98
CA ALA A 42 -3.20 15.62 1.97
C ALA A 42 -3.56 14.59 0.88
N TRP A 43 -3.24 14.91 -0.38
CA TRP A 43 -3.48 14.06 -1.54
C TRP A 43 -2.17 13.82 -2.28
N ILE A 44 -2.02 12.63 -2.86
CA ILE A 44 -1.03 12.41 -3.91
C ILE A 44 -1.51 13.22 -5.11
N ARG A 45 -0.62 13.98 -5.72
CA ARG A 45 -0.96 14.83 -6.88
C ARG A 45 -0.04 14.54 -8.04
N ASP A 46 -0.60 14.56 -9.24
CA ASP A 46 0.19 14.55 -10.46
C ASP A 46 0.81 15.93 -10.76
N ASP A 47 1.57 16.02 -11.83
CA ASP A 47 2.26 17.26 -12.24
C ASP A 47 1.30 18.37 -12.67
N GLU A 48 0.04 18.05 -12.97
CA GLU A 48 -1.04 18.99 -13.29
C GLU A 48 -1.86 19.40 -12.05
N GLY A 49 -1.46 18.94 -10.85
CA GLY A 49 -2.12 19.24 -9.58
C GLY A 49 -3.35 18.38 -9.29
N GLY A 50 -3.73 17.47 -10.17
CA GLY A 50 -4.88 16.55 -9.98
C GLY A 50 -4.64 15.60 -8.82
N ALA A 51 -5.65 15.39 -7.97
CA ALA A 51 -5.59 14.43 -6.88
C ALA A 51 -5.73 12.99 -7.41
N LEU A 52 -4.82 12.10 -7.02
CA LEU A 52 -4.79 10.70 -7.41
C LEU A 52 -5.34 9.81 -6.28
N ILE A 53 -6.20 8.88 -6.63
CA ILE A 53 -6.58 7.74 -5.81
C ILE A 53 -6.02 6.49 -6.49
N LEU A 54 -5.08 5.83 -5.85
CA LEU A 54 -4.43 4.64 -6.36
C LEU A 54 -5.21 3.40 -5.89
N ARG A 55 -5.69 2.61 -6.82
CA ARG A 55 -6.30 1.29 -6.59
C ARG A 55 -5.57 0.29 -7.46
N GLY A 56 -5.00 -0.71 -6.84
CA GLY A 56 -4.12 -1.63 -7.56
C GLY A 56 -3.91 -2.94 -6.86
N THR A 57 -2.84 -3.62 -7.28
CA THR A 57 -2.44 -4.91 -6.71
C THR A 57 -0.93 -5.00 -6.58
N ASN A 58 -0.48 -5.86 -5.69
CA ASN A 58 0.92 -6.25 -5.55
C ASN A 58 1.30 -7.21 -6.69
N VAL A 59 2.42 -7.02 -7.36
CA VAL A 59 2.89 -7.79 -8.52
C VAL A 59 4.25 -8.38 -8.19
N GLU A 60 4.35 -9.66 -8.01
CA GLU A 60 3.41 -10.69 -7.56
C GLU A 60 4.12 -11.56 -6.51
N ASP A 61 3.42 -12.31 -5.66
CA ASP A 61 4.02 -13.19 -4.64
C ASP A 61 5.01 -14.19 -5.24
N ALA A 62 4.75 -14.69 -6.45
CA ALA A 62 5.63 -15.62 -7.16
C ALA A 62 7.06 -15.05 -7.36
N SER A 63 7.25 -13.73 -7.42
CA SER A 63 8.57 -13.11 -7.54
C SER A 63 9.49 -13.39 -6.35
N LYS A 64 8.94 -13.56 -5.15
CA LYS A 64 9.67 -13.94 -3.93
C LYS A 64 10.41 -15.28 -4.09
N TRP A 65 9.84 -16.19 -4.88
CA TRP A 65 10.28 -17.57 -5.01
C TRP A 65 10.89 -17.87 -6.38
N SER A 66 10.82 -16.95 -7.33
CA SER A 66 11.45 -17.12 -8.64
C SER A 66 12.98 -17.06 -8.54
N ALA A 67 13.66 -17.71 -9.48
CA ALA A 67 15.12 -17.78 -9.48
C ALA A 67 15.77 -16.43 -9.82
N ASP A 68 15.03 -15.54 -10.48
CA ASP A 68 15.46 -14.23 -10.94
C ASP A 68 14.79 -13.07 -10.16
N PHE A 69 13.99 -13.38 -9.15
CA PHE A 69 13.25 -12.40 -8.33
C PHE A 69 12.31 -11.50 -9.14
N LEU A 70 11.82 -11.98 -10.27
CA LEU A 70 10.94 -11.23 -11.14
C LEU A 70 9.56 -11.89 -11.23
N PRO A 71 8.49 -11.09 -11.44
CA PRO A 71 7.16 -11.65 -11.65
C PRO A 71 7.10 -12.53 -12.90
N THR A 72 6.39 -13.64 -12.80
CA THR A 72 6.28 -14.61 -13.89
C THR A 72 5.16 -14.27 -14.87
N ASN A 73 4.10 -13.60 -14.38
CA ASN A 73 2.90 -13.31 -15.15
C ASN A 73 2.83 -11.85 -15.66
N TYR A 74 3.76 -11.00 -15.26
CA TYR A 74 3.76 -9.57 -15.61
C TYR A 74 5.07 -9.20 -16.30
N VAL A 75 5.15 -9.52 -17.58
CA VAL A 75 6.36 -9.37 -18.40
C VAL A 75 6.21 -8.21 -19.38
N ASP A 76 5.13 -8.18 -20.15
CA ASP A 76 4.88 -7.20 -21.19
C ASP A 76 3.60 -6.39 -20.91
N THR A 77 3.39 -5.29 -21.65
CA THR A 77 2.23 -4.40 -21.47
C THR A 77 0.89 -5.13 -21.53
N ASP A 78 0.78 -6.16 -22.37
CA ASP A 78 -0.46 -6.93 -22.52
C ASP A 78 -0.82 -7.72 -21.26
N ASP A 79 0.18 -8.12 -20.46
CA ASP A 79 -0.03 -8.82 -19.19
C ASP A 79 -0.63 -7.92 -18.10
N PHE A 80 -0.37 -6.61 -18.17
CA PHE A 80 -0.93 -5.63 -17.23
C PHE A 80 -2.33 -5.13 -17.64
N ARG A 81 -2.73 -5.27 -18.91
CA ARG A 81 -4.02 -4.75 -19.39
C ARG A 81 -5.24 -5.30 -18.64
N PRO A 82 -5.31 -6.59 -18.25
CA PRO A 82 -6.43 -7.11 -17.49
C PRO A 82 -6.66 -6.38 -16.15
N LEU A 83 -5.61 -5.89 -15.50
CA LEU A 83 -5.74 -5.07 -14.29
C LEU A 83 -6.54 -3.80 -14.55
N VAL A 84 -6.27 -3.14 -15.66
CA VAL A 84 -6.94 -1.90 -16.07
C VAL A 84 -8.33 -2.18 -16.62
N GLU A 85 -8.44 -3.12 -17.56
CA GLU A 85 -9.68 -3.33 -18.33
C GLU A 85 -10.72 -4.12 -17.55
N GLU A 86 -10.33 -5.21 -16.91
CA GLU A 86 -11.26 -6.07 -16.18
C GLU A 86 -11.56 -5.55 -14.78
N LEU A 87 -10.50 -5.12 -14.04
CA LEU A 87 -10.59 -4.78 -12.63
C LEU A 87 -10.64 -3.27 -12.36
N GLY A 88 -10.34 -2.42 -13.37
CA GLY A 88 -10.36 -0.97 -13.24
C GLY A 88 -9.23 -0.41 -12.38
N MET A 89 -8.14 -1.15 -12.22
CA MET A 89 -6.98 -0.70 -11.47
C MET A 89 -6.22 0.39 -12.21
N ASN A 90 -5.58 1.29 -11.47
CA ASN A 90 -4.72 2.34 -12.00
C ASN A 90 -3.33 2.36 -11.37
N ALA A 91 -3.01 1.39 -10.54
CA ALA A 91 -1.70 1.25 -9.91
C ALA A 91 -1.28 -0.22 -9.77
N VAL A 92 0.02 -0.44 -9.66
CA VAL A 92 0.64 -1.69 -9.18
C VAL A 92 1.70 -1.37 -8.14
N ARG A 93 1.82 -2.22 -7.13
CA ARG A 93 2.95 -2.25 -6.20
C ARG A 93 3.88 -3.36 -6.68
N PHE A 94 5.04 -2.96 -7.22
CA PHE A 94 6.00 -3.84 -7.88
C PHE A 94 7.11 -4.18 -6.90
N LEU A 95 7.21 -5.47 -6.56
CA LEU A 95 8.17 -5.97 -5.59
C LEU A 95 9.56 -6.03 -6.19
N VAL A 96 10.54 -5.46 -5.49
CA VAL A 96 11.98 -5.59 -5.77
C VAL A 96 12.69 -6.02 -4.50
N PHE A 97 13.84 -6.68 -4.62
CA PHE A 97 14.53 -7.30 -3.48
C PHE A 97 15.97 -6.82 -3.40
N TRP A 98 16.40 -6.44 -2.19
CA TRP A 98 17.79 -6.01 -1.98
C TRP A 98 18.78 -7.10 -2.39
N GLU A 99 18.49 -8.37 -2.08
CA GLU A 99 19.34 -9.50 -2.48
C GLU A 99 19.47 -9.67 -3.99
N ALA A 100 18.45 -9.27 -4.77
CA ALA A 100 18.50 -9.29 -6.23
C ALA A 100 19.25 -8.08 -6.81
N ILE A 101 19.13 -6.92 -6.15
CA ILE A 101 19.84 -5.71 -6.56
C ILE A 101 21.34 -5.82 -6.27
N GLU A 102 21.70 -6.33 -5.09
CA GLU A 102 23.08 -6.39 -4.57
C GLU A 102 23.39 -7.78 -4.01
N PRO A 103 23.52 -8.81 -4.86
CA PRO A 103 23.75 -10.19 -4.43
C PRO A 103 25.07 -10.39 -3.67
N GLU A 104 26.09 -9.63 -4.01
CA GLU A 104 27.38 -9.57 -3.32
C GLU A 104 27.64 -8.12 -2.89
N ARG A 105 28.18 -7.90 -1.71
CA ARG A 105 28.41 -6.58 -1.15
C ARG A 105 29.18 -5.67 -2.09
N GLY A 106 28.56 -4.57 -2.51
CA GLY A 106 29.12 -3.59 -3.46
C GLY A 106 29.06 -4.02 -4.92
N THR A 107 28.43 -5.15 -5.24
CA THR A 107 28.25 -5.65 -6.61
C THR A 107 26.76 -5.68 -6.97
N TYR A 108 26.37 -4.88 -7.95
CA TYR A 108 24.97 -4.75 -8.37
C TYR A 108 24.70 -5.60 -9.62
N ASP A 109 23.52 -6.21 -9.68
CA ASP A 109 23.05 -6.96 -10.84
C ASP A 109 22.37 -6.05 -11.85
N ASP A 110 23.16 -5.62 -12.85
CA ASP A 110 22.67 -4.72 -13.91
C ASP A 110 21.63 -5.42 -14.82
N VAL A 111 21.63 -6.76 -14.89
CA VAL A 111 20.64 -7.51 -15.69
C VAL A 111 19.28 -7.49 -14.98
N TYR A 112 19.27 -7.78 -13.68
CA TYR A 112 18.07 -7.68 -12.87
C TYR A 112 17.46 -6.27 -12.93
N LEU A 113 18.28 -5.23 -12.72
CA LEU A 113 17.84 -3.83 -12.73
C LEU A 113 17.23 -3.43 -14.09
N ALA A 114 17.85 -3.83 -15.20
CA ALA A 114 17.32 -3.58 -16.54
C ALA A 114 15.98 -4.29 -16.79
N GLU A 115 15.80 -5.51 -16.27
CA GLU A 115 14.55 -6.23 -16.37
C GLU A 115 13.45 -5.64 -15.49
N VAL A 116 13.78 -5.14 -14.28
CA VAL A 116 12.84 -4.35 -13.45
C VAL A 116 12.37 -3.13 -14.23
N ARG A 117 13.31 -2.33 -14.79
CA ARG A 117 12.95 -1.17 -15.60
C ARG A 117 11.99 -1.52 -16.73
N ARG A 118 12.29 -2.55 -17.49
CA ARG A 118 11.47 -2.98 -18.64
C ARG A 118 10.03 -3.32 -18.22
N ARG A 119 9.84 -4.01 -17.09
CA ARG A 119 8.51 -4.37 -16.58
C ARG A 119 7.76 -3.18 -16.02
N VAL A 120 8.46 -2.29 -15.33
CA VAL A 120 7.90 -1.03 -14.84
C VAL A 120 7.39 -0.17 -16.01
N GLU A 121 8.19 -0.02 -17.07
CA GLU A 121 7.77 0.69 -18.29
C GLU A 121 6.59 -0.02 -19.00
N ALA A 122 6.52 -1.35 -18.96
CA ALA A 122 5.39 -2.10 -19.49
C ALA A 122 4.09 -1.83 -18.69
N ALA A 123 4.16 -1.74 -17.37
CA ALA A 123 3.04 -1.33 -16.52
C ALA A 123 2.60 0.12 -16.82
N GLY A 124 3.57 1.05 -16.94
CA GLY A 124 3.32 2.44 -17.32
C GLY A 124 2.63 2.54 -18.70
N ALA A 125 3.09 1.77 -19.69
CA ALA A 125 2.48 1.71 -21.01
C ALA A 125 1.06 1.12 -21.02
N ALA A 126 0.70 0.30 -20.03
CA ALA A 126 -0.67 -0.14 -19.79
C ALA A 126 -1.54 0.95 -19.12
N GLY A 127 -0.93 2.06 -18.67
CA GLY A 127 -1.60 3.18 -18.01
C GLY A 127 -1.70 3.04 -16.49
N LEU A 128 -0.78 2.27 -15.88
CA LEU A 128 -0.69 2.07 -14.44
C LEU A 128 0.39 2.97 -13.84
N HIS A 129 0.13 3.51 -12.67
CA HIS A 129 1.16 4.06 -11.78
C HIS A 129 1.88 2.92 -11.08
N VAL A 130 3.20 3.03 -10.94
CA VAL A 130 4.01 2.00 -10.29
C VAL A 130 4.53 2.53 -8.97
N ILE A 131 4.26 1.76 -7.91
CA ILE A 131 4.88 1.84 -6.59
C ILE A 131 5.99 0.81 -6.58
N VAL A 132 7.24 1.23 -6.48
CA VAL A 132 8.40 0.32 -6.41
C VAL A 132 8.68 0.02 -4.95
N ASP A 133 8.42 -1.21 -4.53
CA ASP A 133 8.53 -1.66 -3.15
C ASP A 133 9.80 -2.48 -2.91
N MET A 134 10.67 -2.02 -1.99
CA MET A 134 11.77 -2.85 -1.51
C MET A 134 11.24 -3.87 -0.52
N HIS A 135 10.90 -5.03 -1.06
CA HIS A 135 10.19 -6.08 -0.33
C HIS A 135 11.13 -6.92 0.54
N GLN A 136 10.65 -7.30 1.68
CA GLN A 136 11.26 -8.26 2.58
C GLN A 136 10.21 -9.00 3.42
N ASP A 137 10.47 -10.28 3.69
CA ASP A 137 9.82 -11.04 4.74
C ASP A 137 10.88 -11.69 5.62
N ILE A 138 10.72 -11.52 6.95
CA ILE A 138 11.63 -12.06 7.98
C ILE A 138 13.11 -11.72 7.65
N PHE A 139 13.38 -10.48 7.27
CA PHE A 139 14.68 -9.95 6.90
C PHE A 139 15.20 -10.47 5.54
N GLY A 140 15.04 -11.75 5.21
CA GLY A 140 15.52 -12.24 3.92
C GLY A 140 15.84 -13.73 3.82
N ARG A 141 16.48 -14.10 2.70
CA ARG A 141 16.76 -15.47 2.29
C ARG A 141 17.56 -16.27 3.32
N GLY A 142 18.36 -15.62 4.13
CA GLY A 142 19.10 -16.29 5.20
C GLY A 142 18.20 -16.98 6.22
N PHE A 143 16.99 -16.48 6.42
CA PHE A 143 15.95 -17.06 7.29
C PHE A 143 14.86 -17.83 6.52
N GLY A 144 15.06 -18.07 5.22
CA GLY A 144 14.14 -18.87 4.40
C GLY A 144 13.02 -18.07 3.73
N ASN A 145 13.07 -16.74 3.77
CA ASN A 145 12.18 -15.82 3.09
C ASN A 145 12.93 -14.97 2.06
N ASP A 146 12.51 -13.76 1.78
CA ASP A 146 13.05 -12.86 0.77
C ASP A 146 13.42 -11.50 1.36
N GLY A 147 14.21 -10.70 0.66
CA GLY A 147 14.56 -9.34 1.06
C GLY A 147 16.05 -9.05 1.08
N ALA A 148 16.68 -9.08 2.26
CA ALA A 148 18.09 -8.74 2.42
C ALA A 148 19.01 -9.87 1.94
N PRO A 149 20.15 -9.53 1.29
CA PRO A 149 21.16 -10.53 0.91
C PRO A 149 21.82 -11.15 2.15
N ARG A 150 22.25 -12.42 2.03
CA ARG A 150 22.87 -13.15 3.15
C ARG A 150 24.04 -12.40 3.81
N TRP A 151 24.83 -11.66 3.04
CA TRP A 151 25.96 -10.88 3.58
C TRP A 151 25.52 -9.70 4.48
N ALA A 152 24.24 -9.32 4.48
CA ALA A 152 23.70 -8.23 5.32
C ALA A 152 23.58 -8.61 6.80
N CYS A 153 23.66 -9.89 7.13
CA CYS A 153 23.67 -10.37 8.52
C CYS A 153 24.73 -11.46 8.74
N ASP A 154 24.80 -12.01 9.95
CA ASP A 154 25.81 -12.98 10.35
C ASP A 154 25.34 -14.41 10.01
N GLU A 155 26.18 -15.19 9.31
CA GLU A 155 25.91 -16.61 9.01
C GLU A 155 25.59 -17.42 10.26
N ALA A 156 26.22 -17.12 11.40
CA ALA A 156 25.95 -17.84 12.64
C ALA A 156 24.51 -17.67 13.14
N LEU A 157 23.88 -16.52 12.86
CA LEU A 157 22.47 -16.28 13.19
C LEU A 157 21.56 -17.09 12.27
N TYR A 158 21.87 -17.16 10.98
CA TYR A 158 21.13 -18.02 10.05
C TYR A 158 21.23 -19.50 10.41
N ASP A 159 22.43 -19.96 10.80
CA ASP A 159 22.67 -21.35 11.20
C ASP A 159 21.96 -21.76 12.50
N SER A 160 21.73 -20.80 13.42
CA SER A 160 21.05 -21.05 14.69
C SER A 160 19.54 -20.90 14.63
N PHE A 161 19.01 -20.22 13.62
CA PHE A 161 17.59 -19.97 13.46
C PHE A 161 16.79 -21.26 13.29
N THR A 162 15.69 -21.36 14.02
CA THR A 162 14.71 -22.43 13.86
C THR A 162 13.37 -21.83 13.49
N PRO A 163 12.85 -22.06 12.26
CA PRO A 163 11.58 -21.53 11.85
C PRO A 163 10.44 -21.95 12.78
N PRO A 164 9.62 -21.03 13.30
CA PRO A 164 8.40 -21.37 14.03
C PRO A 164 7.33 -21.96 13.10
N ASP A 165 6.30 -22.61 13.68
CA ASP A 165 5.19 -23.19 12.92
C ASP A 165 4.41 -22.13 12.11
N GLU A 166 4.23 -20.95 12.69
CA GLU A 166 3.61 -19.80 12.03
C GLU A 166 4.71 -18.87 11.53
N TRP A 167 4.84 -18.71 10.23
CA TRP A 167 5.97 -18.03 9.58
C TRP A 167 6.24 -16.60 10.13
N PHE A 168 5.17 -15.81 10.35
CA PHE A 168 5.28 -14.44 10.85
C PHE A 168 5.82 -14.34 12.29
N LEU A 169 5.77 -15.43 13.09
CA LEU A 169 6.41 -15.46 14.39
C LEU A 169 7.93 -15.45 14.28
N GLY A 170 8.48 -15.77 13.11
CA GLY A 170 9.89 -15.65 12.82
C GLY A 170 10.47 -14.26 13.07
N TYR A 171 9.68 -13.20 12.90
CA TYR A 171 10.11 -11.83 13.24
C TYR A 171 10.49 -11.66 14.71
N PHE A 172 9.94 -12.48 15.62
CA PHE A 172 10.18 -12.41 17.06
C PHE A 172 11.33 -13.31 17.52
N GLU A 173 11.92 -14.09 16.63
CA GLU A 173 13.10 -14.88 16.96
C GLU A 173 14.33 -13.98 17.15
N PRO A 174 15.17 -14.22 18.19
CA PRO A 174 16.29 -13.35 18.51
C PRO A 174 17.28 -13.11 17.35
N GLU A 175 17.47 -14.11 16.51
CA GLU A 175 18.36 -14.07 15.35
C GLU A 175 17.88 -13.06 14.31
N VAL A 176 16.58 -13.05 14.05
CA VAL A 176 15.94 -12.12 13.10
C VAL A 176 15.96 -10.70 13.68
N GLN A 177 15.61 -10.55 14.96
CA GLN A 177 15.65 -9.25 15.64
C GLN A 177 17.03 -8.61 15.60
N GLU A 178 18.09 -9.41 15.82
CA GLU A 178 19.47 -8.91 15.76
C GLU A 178 19.84 -8.40 14.37
N CYS A 179 19.39 -9.07 13.29
CA CYS A 179 19.66 -8.61 11.92
C CYS A 179 18.94 -7.28 11.63
N PHE A 180 17.71 -7.12 12.11
CA PHE A 180 17.02 -5.82 12.02
C PHE A 180 17.70 -4.74 12.86
N ASP A 181 18.09 -5.03 14.10
CA ASP A 181 18.84 -4.09 14.94
C ASP A 181 20.11 -3.58 14.23
N ARG A 182 20.84 -4.47 13.56
CA ARG A 182 22.02 -4.10 12.78
C ARG A 182 21.65 -3.20 11.59
N LEU A 183 20.61 -3.54 10.84
CA LEU A 183 20.17 -2.71 9.71
C LEU A 183 19.82 -1.29 10.17
N TRP A 184 19.13 -1.16 11.29
CA TRP A 184 18.70 0.14 11.81
C TRP A 184 19.83 0.94 12.48
N THR A 185 20.82 0.28 13.09
CA THR A 185 21.79 0.95 13.96
C THR A 185 23.21 0.98 13.43
N ASP A 186 23.61 0.05 12.51
CA ASP A 186 24.93 0.09 11.89
C ASP A 186 24.94 1.07 10.71
N PRO A 187 25.67 2.23 10.82
CA PRO A 187 25.72 3.21 9.75
C PRO A 187 26.27 2.66 8.43
N SER A 188 27.15 1.65 8.47
CA SER A 188 27.69 1.04 7.25
C SER A 188 26.64 0.21 6.52
N LEU A 189 25.80 -0.52 7.24
CA LEU A 189 24.74 -1.34 6.65
C LEU A 189 23.60 -0.47 6.12
N ARG A 190 23.20 0.58 6.88
CA ARG A 190 22.24 1.58 6.39
C ARG A 190 22.71 2.26 5.11
N ALA A 191 23.98 2.68 5.05
CA ALA A 191 24.55 3.28 3.86
C ALA A 191 24.59 2.33 2.66
N GLN A 192 24.76 1.02 2.91
CA GLN A 192 24.69 -0.01 1.86
C GLN A 192 23.27 -0.13 1.31
N TYR A 193 22.25 -0.16 2.19
CA TYR A 193 20.84 -0.17 1.78
C TYR A 193 20.46 1.12 1.02
N ALA A 194 20.92 2.28 1.48
CA ALA A 194 20.78 3.55 0.76
C ALA A 194 21.43 3.51 -0.62
N ALA A 195 22.62 2.90 -0.75
CA ALA A 195 23.31 2.76 -2.02
C ALA A 195 22.57 1.84 -3.01
N ALA A 196 21.96 0.76 -2.51
CA ALA A 196 21.09 -0.11 -3.31
C ALA A 196 19.87 0.67 -3.84
N TRP A 197 19.21 1.48 -2.99
CA TRP A 197 18.15 2.38 -3.40
C TRP A 197 18.61 3.41 -4.45
N GLY A 198 19.74 4.07 -4.24
CA GLY A 198 20.31 5.01 -5.22
C GLY A 198 20.62 4.34 -6.55
N ARG A 199 21.12 3.09 -6.54
CA ARG A 199 21.39 2.32 -7.76
C ARG A 199 20.10 2.00 -8.53
N LEU A 200 19.05 1.55 -7.81
CA LEU A 200 17.74 1.26 -8.39
C LEU A 200 17.08 2.55 -8.95
N ALA A 201 17.03 3.61 -8.14
CA ALA A 201 16.44 4.88 -8.55
C ALA A 201 17.14 5.48 -9.78
N ARG A 202 18.47 5.37 -9.86
CA ARG A 202 19.22 5.76 -11.07
C ARG A 202 18.81 4.96 -12.30
N GLU A 203 18.55 3.66 -12.14
CA GLU A 203 18.07 2.81 -13.25
C GLU A 203 16.68 3.22 -13.69
N LEU A 204 15.80 3.52 -12.74
CA LEU A 204 14.40 3.83 -13.00
C LEU A 204 14.15 5.32 -13.33
N ALA A 205 15.14 6.18 -13.20
CA ALA A 205 15.00 7.61 -13.50
C ALA A 205 14.41 7.84 -14.90
N GLY A 206 13.26 8.53 -14.95
CA GLY A 206 12.53 8.80 -16.18
C GLY A 206 11.85 7.60 -16.83
N ALA A 207 11.75 6.47 -16.15
CA ALA A 207 10.93 5.33 -16.60
C ALA A 207 9.45 5.69 -16.52
N ASP A 208 8.71 5.44 -17.60
CA ASP A 208 7.26 5.68 -17.62
C ASP A 208 6.55 4.83 -16.56
N GLY A 209 5.63 5.46 -15.82
CA GLY A 209 4.81 4.81 -14.81
C GLY A 209 5.32 4.91 -13.38
N VAL A 210 6.63 5.08 -13.13
CA VAL A 210 7.14 5.24 -11.75
C VAL A 210 6.55 6.50 -11.12
N LEU A 211 5.87 6.33 -10.00
CA LEU A 211 5.29 7.42 -9.22
C LEU A 211 5.85 7.44 -7.80
N VAL A 212 6.11 6.29 -7.22
CA VAL A 212 6.39 6.12 -5.79
C VAL A 212 7.49 5.09 -5.58
N TYR A 213 8.39 5.36 -4.62
CA TYR A 213 9.29 4.35 -4.05
C TYR A 213 8.89 4.09 -2.60
N GLU A 214 8.68 2.84 -2.25
CA GLU A 214 8.38 2.39 -0.89
C GLU A 214 9.65 1.86 -0.23
N LEU A 215 10.09 2.54 0.83
CA LEU A 215 11.42 2.35 1.41
C LEU A 215 11.68 0.95 1.95
N MET A 216 10.67 0.30 2.49
CA MET A 216 10.74 -1.08 3.00
C MET A 216 9.35 -1.63 3.25
N ASN A 217 9.08 -2.85 2.77
CA ASN A 217 7.91 -3.64 3.18
C ASN A 217 7.97 -3.92 4.68
N GLU A 218 6.87 -3.70 5.40
CA GLU A 218 6.63 -4.13 6.78
C GLU A 218 7.83 -3.98 7.73
N PRO A 219 8.30 -2.75 8.01
CA PRO A 219 9.47 -2.54 8.81
C PRO A 219 9.34 -3.17 10.20
N PHE A 220 10.26 -4.06 10.56
CA PHE A 220 10.29 -4.66 11.88
C PHE A 220 11.30 -3.94 12.78
N TRP A 221 10.93 -3.73 14.03
CA TRP A 221 11.63 -2.84 14.97
C TRP A 221 12.80 -3.48 15.73
N GLY A 222 13.14 -4.74 15.45
CA GLY A 222 14.18 -5.48 16.17
C GLY A 222 13.84 -5.64 17.66
N THR A 223 14.80 -5.39 18.52
CA THR A 223 14.64 -5.46 19.98
C THR A 223 14.16 -4.14 20.61
N ALA A 224 14.04 -3.06 19.84
CA ALA A 224 13.52 -1.78 20.32
C ALA A 224 12.03 -1.89 20.68
N THR A 225 11.49 -0.92 21.42
CA THR A 225 10.02 -0.78 21.49
C THR A 225 9.49 -0.14 20.20
N VAL A 226 8.29 -0.51 19.75
CA VAL A 226 7.64 0.08 18.57
C VAL A 226 7.66 1.61 18.64
N ARG A 227 7.31 2.19 19.79
CA ARG A 227 7.30 3.64 19.98
C ARG A 227 8.68 4.28 19.80
N HIS A 228 9.74 3.67 20.33
CA HIS A 228 11.11 4.20 20.17
C HIS A 228 11.58 4.06 18.74
N PHE A 229 11.30 2.92 18.11
CA PHE A 229 11.60 2.67 16.71
C PHE A 229 10.99 3.73 15.80
N GLU A 230 9.68 3.93 15.88
CA GLU A 230 8.94 4.83 14.98
C GLU A 230 9.20 6.32 15.23
N ARG A 231 9.65 6.69 16.43
CA ARG A 231 9.92 8.10 16.76
C ARG A 231 11.36 8.52 16.54
N GLU A 232 12.30 7.60 16.76
CA GLU A 232 13.72 7.97 16.87
C GLU A 232 14.61 7.20 15.86
N ILE A 233 14.31 5.93 15.58
CA ILE A 233 15.18 5.08 14.75
C ILE A 233 14.79 5.16 13.28
N ALA A 234 13.57 4.77 12.94
CA ALA A 234 13.10 4.72 11.56
C ALA A 234 13.18 6.07 10.82
N PRO A 235 12.82 7.23 11.42
CA PRO A 235 12.90 8.50 10.73
C PRO A 235 14.30 8.85 10.22
N ALA A 236 15.34 8.50 10.98
CA ALA A 236 16.72 8.76 10.59
C ALA A 236 17.17 7.89 9.40
N ALA A 237 16.79 6.60 9.41
CA ALA A 237 17.06 5.68 8.31
C ALA A 237 16.26 6.06 7.05
N TYR A 238 14.99 6.39 7.21
CA TYR A 238 14.14 6.83 6.10
C TYR A 238 14.67 8.11 5.43
N ALA A 239 15.14 9.09 6.22
CA ALA A 239 15.77 10.29 5.65
C ALA A 239 17.00 9.94 4.81
N GLU A 240 17.87 9.04 5.28
CA GLU A 240 19.06 8.61 4.55
C GLU A 240 18.71 7.88 3.24
N TRP A 241 17.72 6.98 3.27
CA TRP A 241 17.32 6.18 2.12
C TRP A 241 16.59 7.00 1.07
N LEU A 242 15.65 7.86 1.48
CA LEU A 242 14.94 8.73 0.55
C LEU A 242 15.84 9.77 -0.10
N ASP A 243 16.84 10.30 0.63
CA ASP A 243 17.79 11.25 0.07
C ASP A 243 18.64 10.57 -1.04
N ALA A 244 19.02 9.29 -0.88
CA ALA A 244 19.70 8.51 -1.91
C ALA A 244 18.84 8.27 -3.18
N ILE A 245 17.54 8.06 -3.03
CA ILE A 245 16.59 7.96 -4.16
C ILE A 245 16.53 9.31 -4.89
N ARG A 246 16.38 10.41 -4.14
CA ARG A 246 16.20 11.76 -4.70
C ARG A 246 17.42 12.37 -5.36
N GLU A 247 18.59 11.80 -5.16
CA GLU A 247 19.76 12.13 -5.98
C GLU A 247 19.53 11.81 -7.47
N HIS A 248 18.63 10.88 -7.79
CA HIS A 248 18.37 10.40 -9.14
C HIS A 248 16.94 10.67 -9.62
N ASP A 249 15.97 10.75 -8.70
CA ASP A 249 14.56 11.04 -8.97
C ASP A 249 14.04 12.04 -7.92
N PRO A 250 14.32 13.35 -8.13
CA PRO A 250 14.06 14.37 -7.10
C PRO A 250 12.58 14.63 -6.82
N ASP A 251 11.71 14.32 -7.77
CA ASP A 251 10.26 14.59 -7.69
C ASP A 251 9.43 13.37 -7.28
N ALA A 252 10.06 12.21 -7.06
CA ALA A 252 9.38 10.99 -6.66
C ALA A 252 8.67 11.13 -5.30
N TYR A 253 7.49 10.54 -5.19
CA TYR A 253 6.86 10.28 -3.90
C TYR A 253 7.57 9.14 -3.18
N ILE A 254 7.66 9.26 -1.86
CA ILE A 254 8.28 8.24 -1.01
C ILE A 254 7.26 7.69 -0.02
N MET A 255 7.01 6.40 -0.09
CA MET A 255 6.18 5.67 0.87
C MET A 255 7.03 5.19 2.05
N MET A 256 6.48 5.39 3.25
CA MET A 256 7.09 4.98 4.51
C MET A 256 6.10 4.14 5.31
N GLY A 257 6.44 2.87 5.51
CA GLY A 257 5.69 1.97 6.39
C GLY A 257 5.88 2.35 7.86
N PRO A 258 4.82 2.24 8.69
CA PRO A 258 4.98 2.15 10.14
C PRO A 258 5.63 0.81 10.50
N ALA A 259 5.94 0.62 11.79
CA ALA A 259 6.26 -0.72 12.26
C ALA A 259 5.13 -1.70 11.92
N SER A 260 5.46 -2.93 11.50
CA SER A 260 4.49 -3.95 11.09
C SER A 260 3.43 -4.29 12.16
N ALA A 261 3.64 -3.89 13.42
CA ALA A 261 2.63 -3.93 14.46
C ALA A 261 1.34 -3.14 14.12
N ALA A 262 1.41 -2.14 13.25
CA ALA A 262 0.25 -1.37 12.81
C ALA A 262 -0.65 -2.13 11.83
N ASN A 263 -0.15 -3.20 11.18
CA ASN A 263 -0.88 -3.97 10.15
C ASN A 263 -2.18 -4.63 10.64
N VAL A 264 -2.36 -4.72 11.94
CA VAL A 264 -3.59 -5.26 12.57
C VAL A 264 -4.58 -4.16 13.01
N GLY A 265 -4.44 -2.95 12.50
CA GLY A 265 -5.30 -1.82 12.81
C GLY A 265 -4.92 -1.03 14.07
N LEU A 266 -3.68 -1.19 14.56
CA LEU A 266 -3.16 -0.39 15.66
C LEU A 266 -2.62 0.95 15.18
N SER A 267 -2.72 1.98 16.04
CA SER A 267 -2.18 3.31 15.75
C SER A 267 -0.64 3.30 15.75
N SER A 268 -0.06 4.02 14.80
CA SER A 268 1.38 4.22 14.66
C SER A 268 1.87 5.42 15.48
N PHE A 269 3.12 5.37 15.93
CA PHE A 269 3.85 6.49 16.52
C PHE A 269 4.80 7.16 15.53
N LEU A 270 4.76 6.77 14.26
CA LEU A 270 5.70 7.25 13.24
C LEU A 270 5.76 8.78 13.18
N VAL A 271 7.00 9.29 13.18
CA VAL A 271 7.29 10.70 12.95
C VAL A 271 7.99 10.79 11.59
N PRO A 272 7.35 11.36 10.57
CA PRO A 272 7.99 11.47 9.26
C PRO A 272 9.22 12.38 9.33
N PRO A 273 10.28 12.12 8.54
CA PRO A 273 11.37 13.07 8.36
C PRO A 273 10.87 14.38 7.74
N ASP A 274 11.55 15.49 8.02
CA ASP A 274 11.22 16.80 7.47
C ASP A 274 11.59 16.88 5.97
N ARG A 275 10.76 16.28 5.15
CA ARG A 275 10.85 16.21 3.68
C ARG A 275 9.46 16.29 3.08
N GLU A 276 9.37 16.75 1.83
CA GLU A 276 8.11 16.83 1.08
C GLU A 276 7.81 15.52 0.31
N ARG A 277 6.61 15.41 -0.27
CA ARG A 277 6.16 14.27 -1.12
C ARG A 277 6.32 12.92 -0.43
N LEU A 278 5.95 12.86 0.85
CA LEU A 278 5.91 11.65 1.64
C LEU A 278 4.50 11.07 1.68
N ILE A 279 4.40 9.75 1.79
CA ILE A 279 3.15 8.98 1.87
C ILE A 279 3.25 8.06 3.09
N TYR A 280 2.20 8.00 3.89
CA TYR A 280 2.04 7.00 4.94
C TYR A 280 1.54 5.69 4.34
N ALA A 281 2.24 4.59 4.60
CA ALA A 281 2.04 3.29 3.96
C ALA A 281 1.78 2.16 4.97
N PRO A 282 0.65 2.13 5.66
CA PRO A 282 0.28 1.01 6.51
C PRO A 282 -0.25 -0.16 5.67
N HIS A 283 -0.23 -1.38 6.24
CA HIS A 283 -1.00 -2.52 5.76
C HIS A 283 -2.25 -2.73 6.63
N LEU A 284 -3.20 -3.55 6.15
CA LEU A 284 -4.38 -3.88 6.92
C LEU A 284 -4.79 -5.35 6.75
N TYR A 285 -4.43 -6.16 7.73
CA TYR A 285 -4.76 -7.58 7.78
C TYR A 285 -5.41 -7.96 9.11
N PRO A 286 -6.69 -8.39 9.12
CA PRO A 286 -7.29 -8.93 10.34
C PRO A 286 -6.60 -10.23 10.78
N PRO A 287 -6.13 -10.34 12.03
CA PRO A 287 -5.40 -11.53 12.49
C PRO A 287 -6.19 -12.85 12.40
N SER A 288 -7.50 -12.78 12.33
CA SER A 288 -8.36 -13.98 12.16
C SER A 288 -8.28 -14.54 10.75
N LEU A 289 -8.14 -13.69 9.73
CA LEU A 289 -7.97 -14.10 8.33
C LEU A 289 -6.58 -14.67 8.09
N GLU A 290 -5.53 -13.99 8.60
CA GLU A 290 -4.15 -14.46 8.52
C GLU A 290 -3.96 -15.87 9.12
N ARG A 291 -4.63 -16.13 10.24
CA ARG A 291 -4.62 -17.46 10.89
C ARG A 291 -5.61 -18.47 10.30
N GLY A 292 -6.33 -18.11 9.23
CA GLY A 292 -7.32 -19.01 8.62
C GLY A 292 -8.51 -19.36 9.54
N THR A 293 -8.80 -18.55 10.57
CA THR A 293 -9.90 -18.81 11.53
C THR A 293 -11.22 -18.17 11.10
N GLY A 294 -11.21 -17.42 10.00
CA GLY A 294 -12.39 -16.81 9.40
C GLY A 294 -12.66 -15.38 9.85
N TRP A 295 -13.52 -14.70 9.08
CA TRP A 295 -13.99 -13.34 9.34
C TRP A 295 -15.45 -13.35 9.77
N SER A 296 -15.72 -12.75 10.93
CA SER A 296 -17.07 -12.52 11.46
C SER A 296 -17.29 -11.06 11.88
N GLY A 297 -16.38 -10.16 11.49
CA GLY A 297 -16.50 -8.72 11.73
C GLY A 297 -17.56 -8.08 10.83
N THR A 298 -17.79 -6.80 11.06
CA THR A 298 -18.73 -5.96 10.33
C THR A 298 -18.00 -4.83 9.63
N LEU A 299 -18.71 -4.11 8.74
CA LEU A 299 -18.20 -2.87 8.15
C LEU A 299 -17.75 -1.87 9.24
N GLU A 300 -18.46 -1.76 10.36
CA GLU A 300 -18.07 -0.89 11.48
C GLU A 300 -16.70 -1.27 12.04
N THR A 301 -16.42 -2.59 12.19
CA THR A 301 -15.10 -3.07 12.63
C THR A 301 -13.99 -2.65 11.69
N VAL A 302 -14.24 -2.68 10.38
CA VAL A 302 -13.26 -2.26 9.37
C VAL A 302 -13.10 -0.75 9.34
N LEU A 303 -14.21 0.01 9.48
CA LEU A 303 -14.20 1.46 9.58
C LEU A 303 -13.43 1.96 10.81
N ASP A 304 -13.47 1.25 11.95
CA ASP A 304 -12.64 1.58 13.10
C ASP A 304 -11.15 1.46 12.78
N SER A 305 -10.76 0.41 12.05
CA SER A 305 -9.37 0.19 11.64
C SER A 305 -8.92 1.21 10.57
N SER A 306 -9.72 1.45 9.54
CA SER A 306 -9.41 2.46 8.51
C SER A 306 -9.43 3.87 9.07
N GLY A 307 -10.31 4.17 10.03
CA GLY A 307 -10.34 5.42 10.78
C GLY A 307 -9.04 5.66 11.55
N THR A 308 -8.47 4.63 12.18
CA THR A 308 -7.16 4.71 12.84
C THR A 308 -6.05 5.10 11.84
N ILE A 309 -6.06 4.50 10.65
CA ILE A 309 -5.12 4.85 9.56
C ILE A 309 -5.29 6.32 9.14
N VAL A 310 -6.54 6.77 8.99
CA VAL A 310 -6.84 8.17 8.64
C VAL A 310 -6.34 9.14 9.71
N ASP A 311 -6.58 8.85 10.98
CA ASP A 311 -6.16 9.69 12.12
C ASP A 311 -4.63 9.80 12.19
N ASP A 312 -3.91 8.69 11.98
CA ASP A 312 -2.45 8.69 11.92
C ASP A 312 -1.92 9.53 10.75
N ALA A 313 -2.50 9.38 9.56
CA ALA A 313 -2.14 10.17 8.39
C ALA A 313 -2.39 11.67 8.61
N GLN A 314 -3.51 12.04 9.21
CA GLN A 314 -3.83 13.43 9.55
C GLN A 314 -2.86 14.01 10.58
N ARG A 315 -2.50 13.23 11.60
CA ARG A 315 -1.48 13.61 12.58
C ARG A 315 -0.13 13.92 11.92
N MET A 316 0.21 13.17 10.88
CA MET A 316 1.44 13.35 10.11
C MET A 316 1.32 14.40 8.99
N GLY A 317 0.11 14.78 8.59
CA GLY A 317 -0.13 15.66 7.44
C GLY A 317 0.17 15.00 6.09
N LEU A 318 0.07 13.67 6.00
CA LEU A 318 0.46 12.89 4.83
C LEU A 318 -0.74 12.27 4.09
N PRO A 319 -0.66 12.07 2.78
CA PRO A 319 -1.55 11.17 2.06
C PRO A 319 -1.27 9.71 2.47
N VAL A 320 -2.24 8.82 2.19
CA VAL A 320 -2.18 7.39 2.54
C VAL A 320 -2.27 6.53 1.30
N VAL A 321 -1.44 5.49 1.27
CA VAL A 321 -1.66 4.28 0.48
C VAL A 321 -1.61 3.08 1.44
N VAL A 322 -2.69 2.32 1.56
CA VAL A 322 -2.64 1.02 2.21
C VAL A 322 -1.88 0.08 1.26
N GLY A 323 -0.61 -0.21 1.60
CA GLY A 323 0.31 -0.95 0.71
C GLY A 323 -0.12 -2.39 0.48
N GLU A 324 -0.78 -2.99 1.49
CA GLU A 324 -1.35 -4.32 1.37
C GLU A 324 -2.63 -4.47 2.18
N THR A 325 -3.57 -5.19 1.60
CA THR A 325 -4.71 -5.83 2.26
C THR A 325 -5.13 -7.03 1.44
N GLY A 326 -5.67 -8.05 2.09
CA GLY A 326 -6.06 -9.26 1.36
C GLY A 326 -6.66 -10.32 2.27
N ALA A 327 -7.18 -11.37 1.66
CA ALA A 327 -7.62 -12.58 2.34
C ALA A 327 -7.62 -13.74 1.34
N ARG A 328 -7.28 -14.94 1.80
CA ARG A 328 -7.37 -16.16 0.98
C ARG A 328 -8.83 -16.53 0.77
N ASP A 329 -9.18 -16.91 -0.45
CA ASP A 329 -10.56 -17.21 -0.83
C ASP A 329 -11.13 -18.49 -0.20
N ASP A 330 -10.28 -19.36 0.37
CA ASP A 330 -10.69 -20.57 1.10
C ASP A 330 -10.96 -20.33 2.59
N VAL A 331 -10.76 -19.10 3.09
CA VAL A 331 -11.04 -18.75 4.48
C VAL A 331 -12.48 -18.25 4.61
N ASP A 332 -13.22 -18.79 5.56
CA ASP A 332 -14.61 -18.39 5.81
C ASP A 332 -14.75 -16.88 6.03
N GLY A 333 -15.64 -16.25 5.26
CA GLY A 333 -15.91 -14.82 5.35
C GLY A 333 -14.90 -13.91 4.64
N ALA A 334 -13.88 -14.45 3.95
CA ALA A 334 -12.87 -13.68 3.25
C ALA A 334 -13.46 -12.66 2.25
N LEU A 335 -14.38 -13.10 1.39
CA LEU A 335 -15.03 -12.20 0.42
C LEU A 335 -15.89 -11.13 1.09
N SER A 336 -16.51 -11.44 2.23
CA SER A 336 -17.25 -10.45 3.02
C SER A 336 -16.32 -9.40 3.62
N PHE A 337 -15.14 -9.80 4.10
CA PHE A 337 -14.12 -8.86 4.53
C PHE A 337 -13.66 -7.96 3.39
N LEU A 338 -13.33 -8.53 2.23
CA LEU A 338 -12.89 -7.77 1.07
C LEU A 338 -13.94 -6.75 0.60
N ASP A 339 -15.21 -7.12 0.58
CA ASP A 339 -16.30 -6.19 0.26
C ASP A 339 -16.35 -5.03 1.27
N GLN A 340 -16.31 -5.35 2.58
CA GLN A 340 -16.35 -4.36 3.66
C GLN A 340 -15.11 -3.46 3.69
N VAL A 341 -13.91 -4.00 3.44
CA VAL A 341 -12.67 -3.19 3.48
C VAL A 341 -12.62 -2.19 2.33
N TYR A 342 -13.10 -2.59 1.14
CA TYR A 342 -13.19 -1.65 0.03
C TYR A 342 -14.33 -0.64 0.21
N ASP A 343 -15.45 -0.99 0.86
CA ASP A 343 -16.46 -0.01 1.29
C ASP A 343 -15.88 1.02 2.26
N ALA A 344 -15.08 0.57 3.24
CA ALA A 344 -14.40 1.47 4.17
C ALA A 344 -13.37 2.36 3.46
N PHE A 345 -12.57 1.80 2.55
CA PHE A 345 -11.62 2.58 1.76
C PHE A 345 -12.30 3.61 0.86
N ASP A 346 -13.48 3.32 0.33
CA ASP A 346 -14.26 4.29 -0.43
C ASP A 346 -14.82 5.40 0.47
N ALA A 347 -15.38 5.05 1.64
CA ALA A 347 -15.88 6.02 2.61
C ALA A 347 -14.77 6.95 3.12
N ASP A 348 -13.60 6.39 3.39
CA ASP A 348 -12.42 7.12 3.87
C ASP A 348 -11.53 7.67 2.75
N ARG A 349 -11.86 7.47 1.50
CA ARG A 349 -11.14 7.96 0.31
C ARG A 349 -9.66 7.55 0.31
N LEU A 350 -9.36 6.30 0.67
CA LEU A 350 -8.02 5.76 0.75
C LEU A 350 -7.54 5.20 -0.60
N SER A 351 -6.28 5.36 -0.89
CA SER A 351 -5.56 4.55 -1.88
C SER A 351 -5.19 3.19 -1.28
N ALA A 352 -5.20 2.13 -2.08
CA ALA A 352 -4.87 0.79 -1.60
C ALA A 352 -4.39 -0.14 -2.72
N THR A 353 -3.53 -1.09 -2.36
CA THR A 353 -3.13 -2.21 -3.22
C THR A 353 -3.48 -3.55 -2.58
N GLN A 354 -4.11 -4.42 -3.38
CA GLN A 354 -4.55 -5.75 -2.99
C GLN A 354 -3.37 -6.72 -2.96
N TRP A 355 -3.25 -7.53 -1.94
CA TRP A 355 -2.45 -8.75 -1.97
C TRP A 355 -3.31 -9.90 -2.47
N GLU A 356 -3.08 -10.58 -3.68
CA GLU A 356 -2.02 -10.19 -4.61
C GLU A 356 -2.45 -10.44 -6.08
N GLY A 357 -1.68 -9.93 -7.02
CA GLY A 357 -1.92 -9.95 -8.46
C GLY A 357 -1.76 -11.29 -9.17
N GLY A 358 -1.68 -12.40 -8.44
CA GLY A 358 -1.39 -13.71 -8.98
C GLY A 358 -2.54 -14.38 -9.70
N TYR A 359 -2.22 -15.57 -10.21
CA TYR A 359 -3.09 -16.44 -11.00
C TYR A 359 -3.16 -17.83 -10.34
N ALA A 360 -4.27 -18.14 -9.66
CA ALA A 360 -4.43 -19.44 -8.99
C ALA A 360 -5.90 -19.81 -8.83
N SER A 361 -6.17 -21.10 -8.67
CA SER A 361 -7.51 -21.65 -8.42
C SER A 361 -7.67 -22.10 -6.98
N GLY A 362 -8.32 -21.27 -6.17
CA GLY A 362 -8.73 -21.58 -4.80
C GLY A 362 -7.59 -21.68 -3.78
N GLY A 363 -7.87 -21.35 -2.55
CA GLY A 363 -6.91 -21.38 -1.45
C GLY A 363 -5.79 -20.34 -1.54
N SER A 364 -6.03 -19.23 -2.26
CA SER A 364 -5.02 -18.21 -2.56
C SER A 364 -5.56 -16.80 -2.37
N TYR A 365 -4.66 -15.82 -2.46
CA TYR A 365 -4.98 -14.38 -2.53
C TYR A 365 -5.20 -13.89 -3.97
N ALA A 366 -5.04 -14.75 -4.97
CA ALA A 366 -4.96 -14.40 -6.39
C ALA A 366 -6.25 -13.74 -6.92
N ILE A 367 -6.07 -12.62 -7.63
CA ILE A 367 -7.18 -11.88 -8.24
C ILE A 367 -7.63 -12.45 -9.58
N PHE A 368 -6.83 -13.31 -10.20
CA PHE A 368 -7.18 -14.07 -11.41
C PHE A 368 -7.15 -15.56 -11.14
N ASP A 369 -8.00 -16.31 -11.84
CA ASP A 369 -7.91 -17.77 -11.88
C ASP A 369 -6.84 -18.24 -12.90
N GLU A 370 -6.57 -19.53 -12.95
CA GLU A 370 -5.57 -20.14 -13.86
C GLU A 370 -5.88 -19.93 -15.36
N THR A 371 -7.10 -19.52 -15.71
CA THR A 371 -7.48 -19.19 -17.08
C THR A 371 -7.26 -17.73 -17.44
N GLY A 372 -6.90 -16.89 -16.47
CA GLY A 372 -6.77 -15.45 -16.62
C GLY A 372 -8.10 -14.69 -16.46
N ALA A 373 -9.18 -15.37 -16.07
CA ALA A 373 -10.41 -14.68 -15.73
C ALA A 373 -10.37 -14.15 -14.29
N PRO A 374 -11.06 -13.03 -13.99
CA PRO A 374 -11.14 -12.55 -12.62
C PRO A 374 -11.66 -13.61 -11.65
N SER A 375 -10.93 -13.87 -10.58
CA SER A 375 -11.31 -14.80 -9.50
C SER A 375 -12.50 -14.26 -8.69
N ALA A 376 -12.95 -14.97 -7.68
CA ALA A 376 -13.95 -14.44 -6.75
C ALA A 376 -13.44 -13.17 -6.03
N ILE A 377 -12.16 -13.16 -5.64
CA ILE A 377 -11.47 -11.98 -5.07
C ILE A 377 -11.48 -10.84 -6.08
N GLY A 378 -10.95 -11.08 -7.30
CA GLY A 378 -10.89 -10.06 -8.34
C GLY A 378 -12.26 -9.44 -8.65
N ARG A 379 -13.32 -10.25 -8.70
CA ARG A 379 -14.70 -9.74 -8.89
C ARG A 379 -15.21 -8.91 -7.72
N THR A 380 -14.84 -9.24 -6.49
CA THR A 380 -15.26 -8.51 -5.30
C THR A 380 -14.63 -7.12 -5.24
N ILE A 381 -13.34 -7.02 -5.57
CA ILE A 381 -12.58 -5.76 -5.47
C ILE A 381 -12.66 -4.88 -6.72
N ALA A 382 -13.17 -5.40 -7.85
CA ALA A 382 -13.34 -4.63 -9.10
C ALA A 382 -14.45 -3.59 -8.94
N ARG A 383 -14.09 -2.36 -8.57
CA ARG A 383 -15.00 -1.24 -8.31
C ARG A 383 -14.59 0.00 -9.07
N PRO A 384 -15.56 0.78 -9.58
CA PRO A 384 -15.24 2.10 -10.10
C PRO A 384 -14.72 3.01 -8.99
N HIS A 385 -13.77 3.87 -9.31
CA HIS A 385 -13.23 4.87 -8.39
C HIS A 385 -12.71 6.09 -9.15
N PRO A 386 -12.57 7.26 -8.50
CA PRO A 386 -11.99 8.45 -9.13
C PRO A 386 -10.47 8.32 -9.18
N ALA A 387 -9.95 7.75 -10.27
CA ALA A 387 -8.51 7.54 -10.46
C ALA A 387 -7.72 8.87 -10.44
N ARG A 388 -8.33 9.93 -10.97
CA ARG A 388 -7.80 11.29 -10.98
C ARG A 388 -8.94 12.30 -10.79
N THR A 389 -8.74 13.30 -9.97
CA THR A 389 -9.71 14.39 -9.74
C THR A 389 -9.05 15.73 -10.03
N SER A 390 -9.64 16.55 -10.92
CA SER A 390 -9.22 17.92 -11.17
C SER A 390 -9.61 18.83 -10.02
N GLY A 391 -9.06 18.56 -8.83
CA GLY A 391 -9.38 19.27 -7.60
C GLY A 391 -9.34 18.37 -6.37
N VAL A 392 -10.43 18.37 -5.59
CA VAL A 392 -10.54 17.64 -4.32
C VAL A 392 -11.70 16.65 -4.37
N PRO A 393 -11.44 15.33 -4.27
CA PRO A 393 -12.50 14.34 -4.14
C PRO A 393 -13.18 14.47 -2.78
N LEU A 394 -14.51 14.61 -2.77
CA LEU A 394 -15.29 14.81 -1.55
C LEU A 394 -15.89 13.51 -1.04
N SER A 395 -16.51 12.72 -1.91
CA SER A 395 -17.10 11.43 -1.57
C SER A 395 -17.37 10.60 -2.80
N TRP A 396 -17.29 9.27 -2.68
CA TRP A 396 -17.84 8.34 -3.66
C TRP A 396 -18.37 7.09 -2.99
N SER A 397 -19.23 6.36 -3.70
CA SER A 397 -19.74 5.08 -3.25
C SER A 397 -20.14 4.20 -4.44
N TRP A 398 -20.07 2.90 -4.24
CA TRP A 398 -20.50 1.87 -5.17
C TRP A 398 -21.43 0.87 -4.45
N ASP A 399 -22.62 0.59 -4.99
CA ASP A 399 -23.59 -0.35 -4.39
C ASP A 399 -23.76 -1.65 -5.21
N GLY A 400 -22.87 -1.90 -6.17
CA GLY A 400 -22.95 -3.03 -7.11
C GLY A 400 -23.66 -2.70 -8.43
N GLU A 401 -24.43 -1.62 -8.52
CA GLU A 401 -25.17 -1.18 -9.69
C GLU A 401 -24.97 0.30 -10.03
N THR A 402 -24.84 1.13 -8.99
CA THR A 402 -24.74 2.59 -9.13
C THR A 402 -23.48 3.08 -8.43
N PHE A 403 -22.68 3.83 -9.17
CA PHE A 403 -21.56 4.58 -8.63
C PHE A 403 -21.94 6.06 -8.56
N THR A 404 -21.66 6.70 -7.42
CA THR A 404 -21.79 8.15 -7.26
C THR A 404 -20.45 8.74 -6.85
N PHE A 405 -20.13 9.92 -7.40
CA PHE A 405 -18.89 10.62 -7.07
C PHE A 405 -19.16 12.13 -7.00
N GLU A 406 -18.71 12.76 -5.92
CA GLU A 406 -18.73 14.21 -5.73
C GLU A 406 -17.32 14.75 -5.53
N TRP A 407 -17.02 15.88 -6.16
CA TRP A 407 -15.74 16.57 -6.02
C TRP A 407 -15.91 18.09 -6.15
N GLU A 408 -14.90 18.81 -5.72
CA GLU A 408 -14.76 20.25 -5.92
C GLU A 408 -13.62 20.49 -6.89
N GLU A 409 -13.87 21.15 -8.00
CA GLU A 409 -12.83 21.57 -8.95
C GLU A 409 -11.89 22.59 -8.31
N SER A 410 -10.60 22.55 -8.62
CA SER A 410 -9.59 23.46 -8.08
C SER A 410 -8.90 24.24 -9.19
N GLU A 411 -8.71 25.55 -8.98
CA GLU A 411 -7.92 26.38 -9.89
C GLU A 411 -6.41 26.01 -9.90
N ASP A 412 -5.95 25.26 -8.88
CA ASP A 412 -4.58 24.76 -8.79
C ASP A 412 -4.37 23.43 -9.53
N ALA A 413 -5.43 22.86 -10.11
CA ALA A 413 -5.37 21.64 -10.89
C ALA A 413 -5.86 21.90 -12.33
N SER A 414 -5.17 21.32 -13.31
CA SER A 414 -5.58 21.33 -14.70
C SER A 414 -5.84 19.92 -15.23
N GLY A 415 -6.47 19.80 -16.40
CA GLY A 415 -6.77 18.52 -17.01
C GLY A 415 -8.04 17.85 -16.46
N PRO A 416 -8.44 16.71 -17.04
CA PRO A 416 -9.74 16.09 -16.78
C PRO A 416 -9.81 15.35 -15.44
N THR A 417 -11.02 15.21 -14.90
CA THR A 417 -11.34 14.18 -13.90
C THR A 417 -11.53 12.83 -14.59
N ILE A 418 -10.96 11.75 -14.04
CA ILE A 418 -10.97 10.40 -14.61
C ILE A 418 -11.57 9.42 -13.61
N VAL A 419 -12.58 8.68 -14.02
CA VAL A 419 -13.20 7.59 -13.25
C VAL A 419 -12.98 6.27 -13.98
N THR A 420 -12.61 5.22 -13.25
CA THR A 420 -12.41 3.89 -13.83
C THR A 420 -13.74 3.20 -14.16
N LEU A 421 -13.72 2.39 -15.21
CA LEU A 421 -14.87 1.60 -15.67
C LEU A 421 -14.48 0.12 -15.79
N PRO A 422 -14.32 -0.61 -14.68
CA PRO A 422 -13.96 -2.03 -14.73
C PRO A 422 -15.00 -2.84 -15.48
N ARG A 423 -14.56 -3.70 -16.41
CA ARG A 423 -15.47 -4.53 -17.21
C ARG A 423 -16.27 -5.51 -16.33
N VAL A 424 -15.68 -5.98 -15.24
CA VAL A 424 -16.37 -6.79 -14.23
C VAL A 424 -17.60 -6.06 -13.68
N SER A 425 -17.47 -4.78 -13.33
CA SER A 425 -18.57 -3.98 -12.78
C SER A 425 -19.54 -3.48 -13.85
N PHE A 426 -19.06 -3.22 -15.06
CA PHE A 426 -19.84 -2.68 -16.16
C PHE A 426 -19.75 -3.54 -17.44
N PRO A 427 -20.19 -4.81 -17.42
CA PRO A 427 -19.99 -5.75 -18.53
C PRO A 427 -20.68 -5.33 -19.83
N SER A 428 -21.75 -4.50 -19.75
CA SER A 428 -22.46 -3.93 -20.90
C SER A 428 -22.22 -2.41 -21.01
N GLY A 429 -21.27 -1.85 -20.23
CA GLY A 429 -21.03 -0.42 -20.12
C GLY A 429 -21.88 0.25 -19.05
N ALA A 430 -21.73 1.55 -18.91
CA ALA A 430 -22.42 2.39 -17.94
C ALA A 430 -23.15 3.55 -18.61
N ASP A 431 -24.28 3.98 -18.02
CA ASP A 431 -24.93 5.25 -18.32
C ASP A 431 -24.41 6.32 -17.35
N ALA A 432 -23.75 7.35 -17.90
CA ALA A 432 -23.19 8.44 -17.13
C ALA A 432 -24.13 9.65 -17.10
N THR A 433 -24.31 10.26 -15.94
CA THR A 433 -25.10 11.48 -15.76
C THR A 433 -24.34 12.45 -14.87
N MET A 434 -24.13 13.66 -15.36
CA MET A 434 -23.62 14.80 -14.59
C MET A 434 -24.78 15.64 -14.09
N ASP A 435 -24.76 16.11 -12.83
CA ASP A 435 -25.80 16.96 -12.25
C ASP A 435 -25.88 18.35 -12.88
N ASP A 436 -24.75 18.84 -13.41
CA ASP A 436 -24.64 20.11 -14.13
C ASP A 436 -24.90 19.98 -15.65
N GLY A 437 -25.22 18.78 -16.14
CA GLY A 437 -25.39 18.50 -17.57
C GLY A 437 -24.08 18.48 -18.36
N GLY A 438 -22.93 18.41 -17.67
CA GLY A 438 -21.61 18.36 -18.28
C GLY A 438 -21.40 17.13 -19.17
N GLU A 439 -20.52 17.28 -20.14
CA GLU A 439 -20.17 16.19 -21.05
C GLU A 439 -19.24 15.17 -20.39
N THR A 440 -19.39 13.91 -20.79
CA THR A 440 -18.50 12.81 -20.41
C THR A 440 -18.11 12.01 -21.65
N ARG A 441 -16.89 11.42 -21.63
CA ARG A 441 -16.39 10.61 -22.74
C ARG A 441 -15.78 9.31 -22.22
N VAL A 442 -16.16 8.19 -22.82
CA VAL A 442 -15.54 6.90 -22.51
C VAL A 442 -14.30 6.70 -23.37
N GLU A 443 -13.19 6.39 -22.73
CA GLU A 443 -11.91 6.07 -23.38
C GLU A 443 -11.37 4.75 -22.80
N GLY A 444 -11.55 3.65 -23.52
CA GLY A 444 -11.21 2.32 -23.02
C GLY A 444 -11.98 1.99 -21.72
N ALA A 445 -11.24 1.67 -20.67
CA ALA A 445 -11.79 1.38 -19.33
C ALA A 445 -11.90 2.64 -18.44
N ARG A 446 -12.03 3.83 -19.00
CA ARG A 446 -12.04 5.11 -18.27
C ARG A 446 -13.17 6.00 -18.75
N LEU A 447 -13.79 6.71 -17.82
CA LEU A 447 -14.67 7.85 -18.10
C LEU A 447 -13.88 9.13 -17.87
N VAL A 448 -13.80 9.95 -18.89
CA VAL A 448 -13.08 11.24 -18.90
C VAL A 448 -14.11 12.35 -18.82
N ILE A 449 -13.94 13.24 -17.84
CA ILE A 449 -14.83 14.37 -17.56
C ILE A 449 -14.00 15.65 -17.69
N PRO A 450 -14.28 16.53 -18.65
CA PRO A 450 -13.55 17.79 -18.81
C PRO A 450 -13.59 18.65 -17.55
N GLU A 451 -12.51 19.34 -17.28
CA GLU A 451 -12.44 20.31 -16.17
C GLU A 451 -13.44 21.45 -16.37
N THR A 452 -13.93 21.98 -15.26
CA THR A 452 -14.78 23.17 -15.22
C THR A 452 -14.50 23.97 -13.93
N SER A 453 -15.53 24.34 -13.19
CA SER A 453 -15.39 25.00 -11.89
C SER A 453 -16.51 24.62 -10.94
N GLY A 454 -16.25 24.70 -9.64
CA GLY A 454 -17.22 24.47 -8.59
C GLY A 454 -17.42 22.97 -8.25
N ARG A 455 -18.44 22.74 -7.42
CA ARG A 455 -18.78 21.38 -6.97
C ARG A 455 -19.57 20.63 -8.04
N ARG A 456 -19.20 19.39 -8.27
CA ARG A 456 -19.78 18.51 -9.30
C ARG A 456 -20.15 17.16 -8.73
N ARG A 457 -21.11 16.51 -9.39
CA ARG A 457 -21.53 15.15 -9.08
C ARG A 457 -21.75 14.33 -10.34
N LEU A 458 -21.14 13.14 -10.34
CA LEU A 458 -21.35 12.09 -11.33
C LEU A 458 -22.21 10.98 -10.75
N THR A 459 -23.10 10.44 -11.58
CA THR A 459 -23.78 9.16 -11.34
C THR A 459 -23.53 8.24 -12.52
N LEU A 460 -22.98 7.04 -12.28
CA LEU A 460 -22.87 5.96 -13.25
C LEU A 460 -23.87 4.86 -12.88
N ARG A 461 -24.61 4.36 -13.85
CA ARG A 461 -25.49 3.21 -13.67
C ARG A 461 -25.10 2.09 -14.63
N ARG A 462 -25.05 0.89 -14.11
CA ARG A 462 -24.84 -0.33 -14.90
C ARG A 462 -25.95 -0.47 -15.95
N ARG A 463 -25.58 -0.81 -17.20
CA ARG A 463 -26.52 -1.13 -18.27
C ARG A 463 -26.98 -2.56 -18.21
#